data_ceb0706219a533afb7fc256d491b5ff6
#
_entry.id   ceb0706219a533afb7fc256d491b5ff6
#
_cell.length_a   1.000
_cell.length_b   1.000
_cell.length_c   1.000
_cell.angle_alpha   90.00
_cell.angle_beta   90.00
_cell.angle_gamma   90.00
#
_symmetry.space_group_name_H-M   'P 1'
#
loop_
_entity.id
_entity.type
_entity.pdbx_description
1 polymer ?
#
loop_
_entity_poly.entity_id
_entity_poly.type
_entity_poly.pdbx_seq_one_letter_code
_entity_poly.pdbx_strand_id
1 'polypeptide(L)'
;GLPFGKVRMTFAQHSAGVAGGIACGFVIYIGGKVVYYAGDTALFSDMQLIGRKDAIDYAVLPIGDNYTMGLEDAAMAAQWLNAGHVIPIHYDTWPIIAQEVNRYKEVTEAMTRARVNIVAPGETIEL
;
A
#
# COMPACT_ATOMS: atom_id res chain seq x y z
N GLY A 1 -0.34 -9.15 20.98
CA GLY A 1 0.51 -7.96 20.82
C GLY A 1 1.98 -8.32 20.71
N LEU A 2 2.74 -7.42 20.18
CA LEU A 2 4.19 -7.51 20.06
C LEU A 2 4.82 -6.41 20.92
N PRO A 3 6.13 -6.50 21.28
CA PRO A 3 6.76 -5.47 22.13
C PRO A 3 6.64 -4.04 21.58
N PHE A 4 6.55 -3.88 20.27
CA PHE A 4 6.44 -2.59 19.57
C PHE A 4 4.98 -2.17 19.28
N GLY A 5 4.00 -3.04 19.48
CA GLY A 5 2.60 -2.76 19.15
C GLY A 5 1.78 -3.98 18.77
N LYS A 6 0.90 -3.83 17.80
CA LYS A 6 0.00 -4.89 17.31
C LYS A 6 0.12 -5.01 15.79
N VAL A 7 0.08 -6.25 15.30
CA VAL A 7 -0.01 -6.56 13.87
C VAL A 7 -1.24 -7.42 13.60
N ARG A 8 -1.97 -7.09 12.54
CA ARG A 8 -3.08 -7.88 12.01
C ARG A 8 -2.80 -8.21 10.55
N MET A 9 -2.81 -9.50 10.21
CA MET A 9 -2.70 -9.96 8.83
C MET A 9 -3.98 -9.67 8.05
N THR A 10 -3.84 -9.29 6.79
CA THR A 10 -4.93 -9.06 5.85
C THR A 10 -4.76 -9.94 4.62
N PHE A 11 -5.80 -10.10 3.83
CA PHE A 11 -5.73 -10.71 2.51
C PHE A 11 -4.86 -9.89 1.56
N ALA A 12 -4.25 -10.55 0.57
CA ALA A 12 -3.66 -9.94 -0.61
C ALA A 12 -3.98 -10.81 -1.83
N GLN A 13 -4.30 -10.18 -2.95
CA GLN A 13 -4.62 -10.87 -4.20
C GLN A 13 -3.36 -10.99 -5.05
N HIS A 14 -2.60 -12.05 -4.79
CA HIS A 14 -1.34 -12.35 -5.49
C HIS A 14 -0.99 -13.84 -5.37
N SER A 15 -0.10 -14.33 -6.23
CA SER A 15 0.47 -15.67 -6.07
C SER A 15 1.42 -15.71 -4.88
N ALA A 16 1.48 -16.83 -4.18
CA ALA A 16 2.40 -16.98 -3.05
C ALA A 16 3.81 -17.41 -3.45
N GLY A 17 4.00 -17.88 -4.68
CA GLY A 17 5.30 -18.35 -5.18
C GLY A 17 5.79 -19.69 -4.60
N VAL A 18 5.10 -20.21 -3.59
CA VAL A 18 5.42 -21.49 -2.93
C VAL A 18 4.17 -22.33 -2.74
N ALA A 19 4.29 -23.66 -2.79
CA ALA A 19 3.18 -24.57 -2.58
C ALA A 19 2.61 -24.40 -1.16
N GLY A 20 1.29 -24.23 -1.06
CA GLY A 20 0.60 -24.02 0.22
C GLY A 20 0.78 -22.64 0.85
N GLY A 21 1.50 -21.73 0.20
CA GLY A 21 1.62 -20.34 0.64
C GLY A 21 0.35 -19.54 0.37
N ILE A 22 0.19 -18.44 1.12
CA ILE A 22 -0.90 -17.48 0.95
C ILE A 22 -0.28 -16.08 0.95
N ALA A 23 -0.60 -15.29 -0.09
CA ALA A 23 -0.21 -13.89 -0.13
C ALA A 23 -0.99 -13.10 0.94
N CYS A 24 -0.33 -12.18 1.62
CA CYS A 24 -0.95 -11.38 2.66
C CYS A 24 -0.34 -9.97 2.75
N GLY A 25 -1.12 -9.06 3.31
CA GLY A 25 -0.69 -7.76 3.78
C GLY A 25 -0.82 -7.66 5.30
N PHE A 26 -0.53 -6.49 5.84
CA PHE A 26 -0.55 -6.25 7.29
C PHE A 26 -1.12 -4.88 7.63
N VAL A 27 -1.93 -4.81 8.70
CA VAL A 27 -2.20 -3.58 9.43
C VAL A 27 -1.35 -3.58 10.69
N ILE A 28 -0.49 -2.59 10.81
CA ILE A 28 0.52 -2.46 11.86
C ILE A 28 0.17 -1.24 12.73
N TYR A 29 0.00 -1.46 14.03
CA TYR A 29 -0.23 -0.39 15.01
C TYR A 29 1.07 -0.19 15.77
N ILE A 30 1.71 0.95 15.58
CA ILE A 30 3.03 1.26 16.12
C ILE A 30 3.16 2.76 16.45
N GLY A 31 3.66 3.10 17.62
CA GLY A 31 3.91 4.49 18.01
C GLY A 31 2.69 5.43 17.93
N GLY A 32 1.47 4.90 18.11
CA GLY A 32 0.22 5.65 17.97
C GLY A 32 -0.23 5.86 16.52
N LYS A 33 0.47 5.27 15.55
CA LYS A 33 0.15 5.29 14.11
C LYS A 33 -0.40 3.95 13.64
N VAL A 34 -1.16 3.99 12.57
CA VAL A 34 -1.70 2.81 11.88
C VAL A 34 -1.15 2.77 10.47
N VAL A 35 -0.35 1.76 10.18
CA VAL A 35 0.27 1.54 8.87
C VAL A 35 -0.35 0.32 8.20
N TYR A 36 -0.91 0.50 7.02
CA TYR A 36 -1.30 -0.62 6.17
C TYR A 36 -0.18 -0.91 5.16
N TYR A 37 0.41 -2.08 5.25
CA TYR A 37 1.38 -2.59 4.29
C TYR A 37 0.68 -3.63 3.42
N ALA A 38 0.43 -3.30 2.16
CA ALA A 38 -0.36 -4.14 1.27
C ALA A 38 0.38 -5.41 0.83
N GLY A 39 1.71 -5.39 0.80
CA GLY A 39 2.51 -6.40 0.12
C GLY A 39 2.28 -6.35 -1.40
N ASP A 40 2.60 -7.42 -2.09
CA ASP A 40 2.27 -7.56 -3.50
C ASP A 40 0.81 -7.97 -3.63
N THR A 41 0.02 -7.13 -4.28
CA THR A 41 -1.42 -7.35 -4.44
C THR A 41 -1.96 -6.60 -5.64
N ALA A 42 -2.96 -7.18 -6.30
CA ALA A 42 -3.90 -6.45 -7.13
C ALA A 42 -4.89 -5.68 -6.25
N LEU A 43 -5.67 -4.78 -6.84
CA LEU A 43 -6.80 -4.14 -6.15
C LEU A 43 -7.84 -5.18 -5.76
N PHE A 44 -8.33 -5.14 -4.53
CA PHE A 44 -9.43 -5.99 -4.08
C PHE A 44 -10.43 -5.22 -3.21
N SER A 45 -11.70 -5.59 -3.32
CA SER A 45 -12.81 -4.84 -2.74
C SER A 45 -12.75 -4.69 -1.21
N ASP A 46 -12.17 -5.66 -0.52
CA ASP A 46 -12.08 -5.66 0.95
C ASP A 46 -11.11 -4.60 1.50
N MET A 47 -10.34 -3.92 0.66
CA MET A 47 -9.61 -2.71 1.05
C MET A 47 -10.56 -1.64 1.62
N GLN A 48 -11.82 -1.60 1.16
CA GLN A 48 -12.85 -0.73 1.74
C GLN A 48 -13.16 -1.12 3.20
N LEU A 49 -13.21 -2.40 3.51
CA LEU A 49 -13.45 -2.89 4.86
C LEU A 49 -12.26 -2.58 5.79
N ILE A 50 -11.05 -2.69 5.27
CA ILE A 50 -9.83 -2.30 5.99
C ILE A 50 -9.91 -0.80 6.35
N GLY A 51 -10.19 0.06 5.37
CA GLY A 51 -10.29 1.50 5.57
C GLY A 51 -11.45 1.94 6.48
N ARG A 52 -12.55 1.16 6.52
CA ARG A 52 -13.67 1.42 7.45
C ARG A 52 -13.36 0.98 8.88
N LYS A 53 -12.61 -0.10 9.03
CA LYS A 53 -12.28 -0.68 10.33
C LYS A 53 -11.13 0.03 11.02
N ASP A 54 -10.16 0.47 10.25
CA ASP A 54 -8.92 1.04 10.76
C ASP A 54 -8.74 2.47 10.22
N ALA A 55 -8.37 3.40 11.09
CA ALA A 55 -8.00 4.75 10.69
C ALA A 55 -6.55 4.73 10.17
N ILE A 56 -6.38 4.45 8.89
CA ILE A 56 -5.06 4.29 8.27
C ILE A 56 -4.34 5.64 8.16
N ASP A 57 -3.24 5.79 8.88
CA ASP A 57 -2.37 6.97 8.76
C ASP A 57 -1.51 6.87 7.50
N TYR A 58 -0.90 5.71 7.27
CA TYR A 58 0.00 5.44 6.15
C TYR A 58 -0.39 4.15 5.43
N ALA A 59 -0.54 4.22 4.11
CA ALA A 59 -0.72 3.04 3.25
C ALA A 59 0.52 2.85 2.37
N VAL A 60 1.17 1.72 2.47
CA VAL A 60 2.29 1.31 1.61
C VAL A 60 1.72 0.43 0.51
N LEU A 61 1.69 0.94 -0.73
CA LEU A 61 0.98 0.35 -1.86
C LEU A 61 1.91 0.06 -3.04
N PRO A 62 1.85 -1.14 -3.64
CA PRO A 62 2.57 -1.43 -4.88
C PRO A 62 1.89 -0.74 -6.05
N ILE A 63 2.69 -0.14 -6.95
CA ILE A 63 2.19 0.59 -8.13
C ILE A 63 2.86 0.13 -9.43
N GLY A 64 3.54 -1.01 -9.43
CA GLY A 64 4.37 -1.45 -10.55
C GLY A 64 3.62 -1.97 -11.78
N ASP A 65 2.29 -2.13 -11.70
CA ASP A 65 1.45 -2.76 -12.72
C ASP A 65 1.84 -4.23 -13.00
N ASN A 66 1.34 -4.83 -14.04
CA ASN A 66 1.58 -6.22 -14.50
C ASN A 66 1.39 -7.31 -13.43
N TYR A 67 2.08 -7.23 -12.29
CA TYR A 67 2.01 -8.20 -11.18
C TYR A 67 1.26 -7.67 -9.96
N THR A 68 1.08 -6.36 -9.88
CA THR A 68 0.43 -5.67 -8.77
C THR A 68 -0.56 -4.62 -9.31
N MET A 69 -0.89 -3.61 -8.52
CA MET A 69 -1.74 -2.51 -8.98
C MET A 69 -0.97 -1.59 -9.94
N GLY A 70 -1.66 -1.10 -10.98
CA GLY A 70 -1.23 0.06 -11.74
C GLY A 70 -1.58 1.37 -11.02
N LEU A 71 -1.25 2.51 -11.64
CA LEU A 71 -1.43 3.84 -11.03
C LEU A 71 -2.89 4.11 -10.63
N GLU A 72 -3.84 3.78 -11.50
CA GLU A 72 -5.26 4.04 -11.29
C GLU A 72 -5.85 3.16 -10.18
N ASP A 73 -5.51 1.87 -10.18
CA ASP A 73 -5.95 0.93 -9.16
C ASP A 73 -5.35 1.29 -7.79
N ALA A 74 -4.10 1.70 -7.75
CA ALA A 74 -3.45 2.11 -6.50
C ALA A 74 -4.01 3.45 -5.97
N ALA A 75 -4.44 4.38 -6.84
CA ALA A 75 -5.15 5.58 -6.44
C ALA A 75 -6.54 5.24 -5.87
N MET A 76 -7.25 4.30 -6.49
CA MET A 76 -8.52 3.78 -5.98
C MET A 76 -8.33 3.06 -4.63
N ALA A 77 -7.28 2.27 -4.47
CA ALA A 77 -6.92 1.65 -3.19
C ALA A 77 -6.70 2.69 -2.09
N ALA A 78 -5.97 3.76 -2.37
CA ALA A 78 -5.77 4.86 -1.44
C ALA A 78 -7.09 5.51 -1.00
N GLN A 79 -8.03 5.67 -1.95
CA GLN A 79 -9.38 6.18 -1.66
C GLN A 79 -10.18 5.22 -0.78
N TRP A 80 -10.19 3.93 -1.10
CA TRP A 80 -10.93 2.91 -0.34
C TRP A 80 -10.39 2.72 1.07
N LEU A 81 -9.07 2.79 1.24
CA LEU A 81 -8.40 2.76 2.53
C LEU A 81 -8.60 4.04 3.34
N ASN A 82 -9.04 5.13 2.70
CA ASN A 82 -9.16 6.46 3.31
C ASN A 82 -7.86 6.87 4.05
N ALA A 83 -6.71 6.55 3.47
CA ALA A 83 -5.41 6.78 4.07
C ALA A 83 -5.08 8.28 4.18
N GLY A 84 -4.33 8.66 5.21
CA GLY A 84 -3.79 10.02 5.35
C GLY A 84 -2.57 10.26 4.46
N HIS A 85 -1.74 9.23 4.35
CA HIS A 85 -0.52 9.23 3.51
C HIS A 85 -0.41 7.95 2.72
N VAL A 86 0.20 8.02 1.55
CA VAL A 86 0.54 6.86 0.73
C VAL A 86 2.03 6.86 0.41
N ILE A 87 2.66 5.71 0.56
CA ILE A 87 4.04 5.45 0.17
C ILE A 87 3.99 4.44 -0.98
N PRO A 88 4.23 4.86 -2.23
CA PRO A 88 4.29 3.95 -3.36
C PRO A 88 5.56 3.10 -3.30
N ILE A 89 5.40 1.81 -3.61
CA ILE A 89 6.49 0.82 -3.66
C ILE A 89 6.37 -0.05 -4.91
N HIS A 90 7.35 -0.92 -5.12
CA HIS A 90 7.35 -1.95 -6.17
C HIS A 90 7.16 -1.35 -7.58
N TYR A 91 8.00 -0.37 -7.93
CA TYR A 91 8.05 0.28 -9.24
C TYR A 91 9.51 0.58 -9.63
N ASP A 92 9.77 0.79 -10.91
CA ASP A 92 11.09 1.17 -11.48
C ASP A 92 12.25 0.21 -11.17
N THR A 93 12.00 -0.98 -10.62
CA THR A 93 13.05 -1.97 -10.33
C THR A 93 13.54 -2.65 -11.61
N TRP A 94 12.66 -2.86 -12.57
CA TRP A 94 12.95 -3.36 -13.92
C TRP A 94 11.89 -2.85 -14.92
N PRO A 95 12.15 -2.90 -16.24
CA PRO A 95 11.30 -2.23 -17.24
C PRO A 95 9.82 -2.61 -17.23
N ILE A 96 9.49 -3.86 -16.88
CA ILE A 96 8.10 -4.34 -16.89
C ILE A 96 7.23 -3.71 -15.79
N ILE A 97 7.84 -3.13 -14.75
CA ILE A 97 7.16 -2.43 -13.64
C ILE A 97 7.55 -0.95 -13.57
N ALA A 98 8.09 -0.40 -14.66
CA ALA A 98 8.38 1.02 -14.75
C ALA A 98 7.08 1.84 -14.73
N GLN A 99 6.99 2.82 -13.84
CA GLN A 99 5.84 3.70 -13.69
C GLN A 99 6.27 5.14 -13.41
N GLU A 100 5.47 6.08 -13.90
CA GLU A 100 5.65 7.51 -13.59
C GLU A 100 5.12 7.83 -12.18
N VAL A 101 5.95 7.67 -11.17
CA VAL A 101 5.55 7.86 -9.77
C VAL A 101 5.04 9.28 -9.49
N ASN A 102 5.53 10.30 -10.18
CA ASN A 102 5.04 11.67 -10.06
C ASN A 102 3.60 11.80 -10.58
N ARG A 103 3.26 11.13 -11.67
CA ARG A 103 1.88 11.07 -12.16
C ARG A 103 0.96 10.36 -11.16
N TYR A 104 1.42 9.27 -10.56
CA TYR A 104 0.69 8.61 -9.48
C TYR A 104 0.38 9.59 -8.34
N LYS A 105 1.37 10.36 -7.91
CA LYS A 105 1.20 11.39 -6.88
C LYS A 105 0.12 12.39 -7.27
N GLU A 106 0.20 12.98 -8.45
CA GLU A 106 -0.77 13.97 -8.93
C GLU A 106 -2.20 13.40 -8.96
N VAL A 107 -2.38 12.21 -9.53
CA VAL A 107 -3.70 11.55 -9.62
C VAL A 107 -4.25 11.23 -8.23
N THR A 108 -3.44 10.64 -7.36
CA THR A 108 -3.88 10.22 -6.04
C THR A 108 -4.24 11.41 -5.14
N GLU A 109 -3.42 12.46 -5.14
CA GLU A 109 -3.67 13.67 -4.35
C GLU A 109 -4.87 14.49 -4.88
N ALA A 110 -5.20 14.38 -6.17
CA ALA A 110 -6.40 14.98 -6.75
C ALA A 110 -7.69 14.21 -6.40
N MET A 111 -7.61 12.87 -6.29
CA MET A 111 -8.77 12.00 -6.06
C MET A 111 -9.07 11.74 -4.58
N THR A 112 -8.10 11.93 -3.70
CA THR A 112 -8.18 11.51 -2.31
C THR A 112 -7.69 12.60 -1.36
N ARG A 113 -7.87 12.39 -0.06
CA ARG A 113 -7.25 13.23 0.98
C ARG A 113 -5.79 12.86 1.27
N ALA A 114 -5.30 11.77 0.70
CA ALA A 114 -3.97 11.27 0.96
C ALA A 114 -2.88 12.19 0.40
N ARG A 115 -1.78 12.31 1.12
CA ARG A 115 -0.52 12.85 0.61
C ARG A 115 0.38 11.70 0.17
N VAL A 116 0.97 11.81 -1.01
CA VAL A 116 1.88 10.79 -1.53
C VAL A 116 3.31 11.15 -1.19
N ASN A 117 3.95 10.30 -0.41
CA ASN A 117 5.34 10.42 0.01
C ASN A 117 6.19 9.48 -0.86
N ILE A 118 6.91 10.04 -1.83
CA ILE A 118 7.86 9.29 -2.66
C ILE A 118 9.15 9.14 -1.85
N VAL A 119 9.52 7.90 -1.55
CA VAL A 119 10.71 7.58 -0.76
C VAL A 119 11.60 6.69 -1.61
N ALA A 120 12.78 7.16 -1.96
CA ALA A 120 13.73 6.37 -2.75
C ALA A 120 14.35 5.23 -1.91
N PRO A 121 14.81 4.15 -2.55
CA PRO A 121 15.55 3.10 -1.84
C PRO A 121 16.73 3.66 -1.04
N GLY A 122 16.79 3.33 0.25
CA GLY A 122 17.81 3.83 1.18
C GLY A 122 17.44 5.13 1.91
N GLU A 123 16.35 5.81 1.52
CA GLU A 123 15.83 6.95 2.24
C GLU A 123 14.92 6.53 3.41
N THR A 124 14.75 7.43 4.36
CA THR A 124 13.89 7.24 5.55
C THR A 124 12.95 8.42 5.70
N ILE A 125 11.73 8.15 6.11
CA ILE A 125 10.78 9.18 6.55
C ILE A 125 10.35 8.91 8.00
N GLU A 126 10.01 9.95 8.73
CA GLU A 126 9.35 9.82 10.03
C GLU A 126 7.83 9.71 9.83
N LEU A 127 7.18 8.79 10.58
CA LEU A 127 5.75 8.54 10.52
C LEU A 127 4.95 9.45 11.44
#